data_297e9657a4c07486d4bab962ce75d8fd
#
_entry.id   297e9657a4c07486d4bab962ce75d8fd
#
_cell.length_a   1.000
_cell.length_b   1.000
_cell.length_c   1.000
_cell.angle_alpha   90.00
_cell.angle_beta   90.00
_cell.angle_gamma   90.00
#
_symmetry.space_group_name_H-M   'P 1'
#
loop_
_entity.id
_entity.type
_entity.pdbx_description
1 polymer ?
#
loop_
_entity_poly.entity_id
_entity_poly.type
_entity_poly.pdbx_seq_one_letter_code
_entity_poly.pdbx_strand_id
1 'polypeptide(L)'
;VPEEEIAPYAPRVVPRSQHVELRGAAIHLLRWGDERAPKLFLLHGWMDVAASFQFLVDALTRHFHVLAPDLRGFGRSAWQPDGYWFADYVADLDALLARFAPDERVRLGGHSLGANVVMHYAGVRADRVDTLIALDGFGVPAESPERAPDKFAAWLEALVDPPSFAPYDSFEAVAARLRKNDTRLTPDKAAFLARHWAARSDDGAVRLTSDPRHKLPFPVVYRLEEVFAVWRRIKARTLWIAAEDSPIPAWLDRHPEGEAATDSLAGVRQRMTNVPGATLVTIPDAGHMLHHDQPQAVARAIEAFIR
;
A
#
# COMPACT_ATOMS: atom_id res chain seq x y z
N VAL A 1 -12.24 26.80 -25.32
CA VAL A 1 -11.53 25.71 -25.98
C VAL A 1 -11.94 24.44 -25.26
N PRO A 2 -12.52 23.41 -25.93
CA PRO A 2 -12.76 22.14 -25.27
C PRO A 2 -11.43 21.59 -24.77
N GLU A 3 -11.34 21.27 -23.48
CA GLU A 3 -10.19 20.55 -22.92
C GLU A 3 -10.11 19.22 -23.70
N GLU A 4 -8.97 18.96 -24.34
CA GLU A 4 -8.72 17.69 -25.00
C GLU A 4 -8.85 16.59 -23.94
N GLU A 5 -9.75 15.63 -24.17
CA GLU A 5 -9.93 14.49 -23.27
C GLU A 5 -8.62 13.69 -23.24
N ILE A 6 -7.94 13.72 -22.10
CA ILE A 6 -6.67 13.01 -21.91
C ILE A 6 -6.94 11.51 -21.94
N ALA A 7 -6.39 10.82 -22.94
CA ALA A 7 -6.48 9.38 -23.03
C ALA A 7 -5.80 8.74 -21.79
N PRO A 8 -6.46 7.81 -21.11
CA PRO A 8 -5.86 7.13 -19.96
C PRO A 8 -4.69 6.25 -20.39
N TYR A 9 -3.74 6.05 -19.49
CA TYR A 9 -2.62 5.12 -19.67
C TYR A 9 -3.12 3.77 -20.17
N ALA A 10 -2.48 3.26 -21.23
CA ALA A 10 -2.79 1.97 -21.81
C ALA A 10 -1.88 0.88 -21.23
N PRO A 11 -2.42 -0.08 -20.44
CA PRO A 11 -1.65 -1.19 -19.89
C PRO A 11 -0.96 -2.04 -20.98
N ARG A 12 0.32 -2.32 -20.80
CA ARG A 12 1.06 -3.28 -21.65
C ARG A 12 0.69 -4.72 -21.30
N VAL A 13 0.57 -5.01 -20.01
CA VAL A 13 0.11 -6.30 -19.48
C VAL A 13 -1.26 -6.10 -18.87
N VAL A 14 -2.29 -6.58 -19.57
CA VAL A 14 -3.69 -6.41 -19.14
C VAL A 14 -3.98 -7.36 -17.98
N PRO A 15 -4.50 -6.87 -16.84
CA PRO A 15 -4.83 -7.73 -15.70
C PRO A 15 -6.11 -8.52 -15.94
N ARG A 16 -6.18 -9.72 -15.36
CA ARG A 16 -7.45 -10.41 -15.11
C ARG A 16 -8.01 -9.94 -13.77
N SER A 17 -9.29 -9.61 -13.75
CA SER A 17 -10.03 -9.12 -12.59
C SER A 17 -10.98 -10.21 -12.10
N GLN A 18 -10.98 -10.49 -10.80
CA GLN A 18 -11.91 -11.44 -10.18
C GLN A 18 -12.20 -11.05 -8.74
N HIS A 19 -13.28 -11.58 -8.19
CA HIS A 19 -13.53 -11.55 -6.75
C HIS A 19 -13.27 -12.92 -6.14
N VAL A 20 -12.73 -12.92 -4.94
CA VAL A 20 -12.50 -14.12 -4.13
C VAL A 20 -13.07 -13.89 -2.74
N GLU A 21 -13.69 -14.93 -2.19
CA GLU A 21 -14.19 -14.88 -0.82
C GLU A 21 -13.02 -15.15 0.13
N LEU A 22 -12.71 -14.19 0.99
CA LEU A 22 -11.70 -14.31 2.06
C LEU A 22 -12.31 -13.86 3.38
N ARG A 23 -12.36 -14.75 4.35
CA ARG A 23 -12.84 -14.46 5.72
C ARG A 23 -14.21 -13.75 5.76
N GLY A 24 -15.15 -14.17 4.94
CA GLY A 24 -16.50 -13.61 4.88
C GLY A 24 -16.59 -12.26 4.13
N ALA A 25 -15.56 -11.88 3.39
CA ALA A 25 -15.57 -10.67 2.56
C ALA A 25 -15.23 -10.98 1.10
N ALA A 26 -15.97 -10.39 0.17
CA ALA A 26 -15.64 -10.42 -1.24
C ALA A 26 -14.46 -9.48 -1.51
N ILE A 27 -13.29 -10.04 -1.77
CA ILE A 27 -12.05 -9.31 -2.04
C ILE A 27 -11.81 -9.30 -3.55
N HIS A 28 -11.69 -8.11 -4.12
CA HIS A 28 -11.31 -7.95 -5.52
C HIS A 28 -9.81 -8.19 -5.69
N LEU A 29 -9.45 -8.94 -6.74
CA LEU A 29 -8.07 -9.33 -7.03
C LEU A 29 -7.74 -9.03 -8.47
N LEU A 30 -6.68 -8.30 -8.72
CA LEU A 30 -6.04 -8.17 -10.03
C LEU A 30 -4.89 -9.17 -10.15
N ARG A 31 -4.79 -9.78 -11.34
CA ARG A 31 -3.76 -10.78 -11.64
C ARG A 31 -3.16 -10.50 -13.01
N TRP A 32 -1.83 -10.41 -13.08
CA TRP A 32 -1.07 -10.18 -14.31
C TRP A 32 -0.14 -11.36 -14.59
N GLY A 33 0.13 -11.58 -15.84
CA GLY A 33 1.09 -12.58 -16.33
C GLY A 33 0.55 -14.01 -16.36
N ASP A 34 1.47 -14.96 -16.64
CA ASP A 34 1.17 -16.40 -16.71
C ASP A 34 1.03 -16.99 -15.30
N GLU A 35 -0.01 -17.76 -15.05
CA GLU A 35 -0.25 -18.42 -13.76
C GLU A 35 0.82 -19.43 -13.35
N ARG A 36 1.59 -19.92 -14.32
CA ARG A 36 2.71 -20.85 -14.10
C ARG A 36 4.01 -20.14 -13.74
N ALA A 37 4.09 -18.83 -13.95
CA ALA A 37 5.25 -18.04 -13.57
C ALA A 37 5.39 -17.91 -12.04
N PRO A 38 6.59 -17.61 -11.53
CA PRO A 38 6.80 -17.37 -10.11
C PRO A 38 5.86 -16.28 -9.57
N LYS A 39 5.18 -16.60 -8.46
CA LYS A 39 4.21 -15.67 -7.87
C LYS A 39 4.89 -14.51 -7.15
N LEU A 40 4.32 -13.32 -7.32
CA LEU A 40 4.64 -12.10 -6.58
C LEU A 40 3.33 -11.46 -6.09
N PHE A 41 3.13 -11.43 -4.79
CA PHE A 41 1.97 -10.78 -4.19
C PHE A 41 2.31 -9.34 -3.85
N LEU A 42 1.44 -8.39 -4.24
CA LEU A 42 1.64 -6.95 -4.01
C LEU A 42 0.45 -6.35 -3.28
N LEU A 43 0.70 -5.66 -2.16
CA LEU A 43 -0.30 -4.99 -1.35
C LEU A 43 -0.15 -3.47 -1.46
N HIS A 44 -1.24 -2.78 -1.81
CA HIS A 44 -1.26 -1.32 -1.98
C HIS A 44 -1.27 -0.55 -0.66
N GLY A 45 -1.08 0.78 -0.75
CA GLY A 45 -1.08 1.71 0.37
C GLY A 45 -2.48 2.07 0.88
N TRP A 46 -2.52 2.87 1.95
CA TRP A 46 -3.76 3.46 2.46
C TRP A 46 -4.37 4.41 1.43
N MET A 47 -5.68 4.37 1.26
CA MET A 47 -6.43 5.14 0.25
C MET A 47 -5.92 4.92 -1.18
N ASP A 48 -5.53 3.69 -1.51
CA ASP A 48 -5.06 3.29 -2.82
C ASP A 48 -5.80 2.02 -3.30
N VAL A 49 -5.44 1.46 -4.44
CA VAL A 49 -6.06 0.27 -5.06
C VAL A 49 -5.00 -0.61 -5.73
N ALA A 50 -5.33 -1.88 -5.97
CA ALA A 50 -4.44 -2.84 -6.63
C ALA A 50 -3.95 -2.36 -8.02
N ALA A 51 -4.79 -1.61 -8.75
CA ALA A 51 -4.45 -1.09 -10.07
C ALA A 51 -3.28 -0.09 -10.06
N SER A 52 -2.92 0.44 -8.90
CA SER A 52 -1.74 1.29 -8.67
C SER A 52 -0.43 0.61 -9.08
N PHE A 53 -0.37 -0.70 -9.01
CA PHE A 53 0.79 -1.48 -9.43
C PHE A 53 0.91 -1.67 -10.94
N GLN A 54 -0.05 -1.21 -11.75
CA GLN A 54 0.00 -1.40 -13.20
C GLN A 54 1.29 -0.89 -13.83
N PHE A 55 1.75 0.30 -13.43
CA PHE A 55 2.96 0.91 -14.00
C PHE A 55 4.23 0.12 -13.64
N LEU A 56 4.28 -0.41 -12.40
CA LEU A 56 5.36 -1.29 -11.97
C LEU A 56 5.31 -2.62 -12.72
N VAL A 57 4.14 -3.23 -12.86
CA VAL A 57 3.99 -4.51 -13.60
C VAL A 57 4.43 -4.35 -15.05
N ASP A 58 4.03 -3.25 -15.71
CA ASP A 58 4.45 -2.97 -17.08
C ASP A 58 5.96 -2.68 -17.22
N ALA A 59 6.61 -2.27 -16.14
CA ALA A 59 8.05 -2.03 -16.11
C ALA A 59 8.88 -3.29 -15.81
N LEU A 60 8.27 -4.34 -15.23
CA LEU A 60 8.97 -5.61 -15.00
C LEU A 60 9.37 -6.26 -16.33
N THR A 61 10.61 -6.73 -16.41
CA THR A 61 11.15 -7.44 -17.56
C THR A 61 11.12 -8.95 -17.39
N ARG A 62 11.16 -9.42 -16.13
CA ARG A 62 11.03 -10.84 -15.77
C ARG A 62 9.57 -11.25 -15.70
N HIS A 63 9.28 -12.48 -16.07
CA HIS A 63 7.94 -13.01 -16.03
C HIS A 63 7.56 -13.41 -14.60
N PHE A 64 6.58 -12.71 -14.04
CA PHE A 64 5.93 -13.04 -12.77
C PHE A 64 4.43 -13.26 -13.00
N HIS A 65 3.84 -14.11 -12.17
CA HIS A 65 2.42 -14.08 -11.91
C HIS A 65 2.19 -13.14 -10.74
N VAL A 66 1.83 -11.89 -11.04
CA VAL A 66 1.57 -10.86 -10.03
C VAL A 66 0.13 -10.96 -9.55
N LEU A 67 -0.08 -10.98 -8.24
CA LEU A 67 -1.40 -10.98 -7.60
C LEU A 67 -1.48 -9.79 -6.65
N ALA A 68 -2.45 -8.90 -6.87
CA ALA A 68 -2.67 -7.76 -5.99
C ALA A 68 -4.17 -7.64 -5.63
N PRO A 69 -4.53 -7.81 -4.36
CA PRO A 69 -5.89 -7.54 -3.90
C PRO A 69 -6.10 -6.02 -3.75
N ASP A 70 -7.32 -5.56 -4.02
CA ASP A 70 -7.81 -4.39 -3.32
C ASP A 70 -7.98 -4.78 -1.85
N LEU A 71 -7.31 -4.11 -0.94
CA LEU A 71 -7.45 -4.40 0.48
C LEU A 71 -8.90 -4.14 0.92
N ARG A 72 -9.38 -4.85 1.96
CA ARG A 72 -10.77 -4.70 2.42
C ARG A 72 -11.15 -3.22 2.61
N GLY A 73 -12.31 -2.83 2.10
CA GLY A 73 -12.81 -1.46 2.13
C GLY A 73 -12.20 -0.50 1.13
N PHE A 74 -11.29 -0.97 0.25
CA PHE A 74 -10.73 -0.19 -0.85
C PHE A 74 -11.13 -0.77 -2.21
N GLY A 75 -11.12 0.08 -3.22
CA GLY A 75 -11.38 -0.32 -4.59
C GLY A 75 -12.72 -1.05 -4.75
N ARG A 76 -12.68 -2.25 -5.30
CA ARG A 76 -13.85 -3.10 -5.53
C ARG A 76 -14.05 -4.16 -4.44
N SER A 77 -13.25 -4.15 -3.39
CA SER A 77 -13.41 -5.04 -2.24
C SER A 77 -14.54 -4.60 -1.32
N ALA A 78 -15.18 -5.56 -0.67
CA ALA A 78 -16.31 -5.30 0.20
C ALA A 78 -15.97 -4.35 1.36
N TRP A 79 -16.89 -3.45 1.66
CA TRP A 79 -16.85 -2.59 2.83
C TRP A 79 -17.26 -3.35 4.08
N GLN A 80 -16.77 -2.91 5.25
CA GLN A 80 -17.05 -3.53 6.54
C GLN A 80 -17.84 -2.56 7.44
N PRO A 81 -18.94 -3.01 8.04
CA PRO A 81 -19.78 -2.13 8.87
C PRO A 81 -19.07 -1.65 10.14
N ASP A 82 -18.16 -2.49 10.68
CA ASP A 82 -17.51 -2.26 11.97
C ASP A 82 -16.15 -1.54 11.87
N GLY A 83 -15.82 -1.03 10.66
CA GLY A 83 -14.56 -0.36 10.38
C GLY A 83 -13.41 -1.33 10.06
N TYR A 84 -12.18 -0.84 10.17
CA TYR A 84 -10.99 -1.52 9.65
C TYR A 84 -9.88 -1.56 10.69
N TRP A 85 -9.34 -2.76 10.93
CA TRP A 85 -8.26 -3.00 11.87
C TRP A 85 -7.02 -3.51 11.14
N PHE A 86 -5.85 -3.08 11.58
CA PHE A 86 -4.59 -3.54 10.97
C PHE A 86 -4.45 -5.06 10.95
N ALA A 87 -4.93 -5.73 12.01
CA ALA A 87 -4.91 -7.18 12.11
C ALA A 87 -5.74 -7.89 11.01
N ASP A 88 -6.81 -7.24 10.51
CA ASP A 88 -7.62 -7.81 9.44
C ASP A 88 -6.86 -7.90 8.12
N TYR A 89 -6.04 -6.89 7.78
CA TYR A 89 -5.21 -6.95 6.57
C TYR A 89 -4.18 -8.08 6.63
N VAL A 90 -3.59 -8.32 7.81
CA VAL A 90 -2.65 -9.42 8.02
C VAL A 90 -3.35 -10.78 7.87
N ALA A 91 -4.56 -10.91 8.42
CA ALA A 91 -5.34 -12.15 8.35
C ALA A 91 -5.91 -12.38 6.93
N ASP A 92 -6.26 -11.32 6.19
CA ASP A 92 -6.68 -11.43 4.78
C ASP A 92 -5.51 -11.87 3.89
N LEU A 93 -4.31 -11.37 4.16
CA LEU A 93 -3.11 -11.83 3.48
C LEU A 93 -2.87 -13.33 3.75
N ASP A 94 -2.98 -13.79 5.02
CA ASP A 94 -2.83 -15.23 5.35
C ASP A 94 -3.85 -16.08 4.57
N ALA A 95 -5.12 -15.65 4.51
CA ALA A 95 -6.17 -16.33 3.76
C ALA A 95 -5.93 -16.32 2.24
N LEU A 96 -5.45 -15.20 1.69
CA LEU A 96 -5.09 -15.07 0.28
C LEU A 96 -3.96 -16.04 -0.08
N LEU A 97 -2.92 -16.11 0.74
CA LEU A 97 -1.78 -17.00 0.53
C LEU A 97 -2.16 -18.48 0.71
N ALA A 98 -3.03 -18.80 1.66
CA ALA A 98 -3.57 -20.15 1.81
C ALA A 98 -4.34 -20.61 0.55
N ARG A 99 -5.01 -19.69 -0.14
CA ARG A 99 -5.78 -19.98 -1.35
C ARG A 99 -4.92 -20.10 -2.61
N PHE A 100 -3.92 -19.23 -2.79
CA PHE A 100 -3.17 -19.14 -4.05
C PHE A 100 -1.76 -19.71 -4.01
N ALA A 101 -1.25 -19.99 -2.83
CA ALA A 101 0.08 -20.54 -2.61
C ALA A 101 0.15 -21.37 -1.31
N PRO A 102 -0.71 -22.43 -1.13
CA PRO A 102 -0.85 -23.14 0.15
C PRO A 102 0.46 -23.72 0.66
N ASP A 103 1.26 -24.32 -0.24
CA ASP A 103 2.46 -25.10 0.11
C ASP A 103 3.77 -24.40 -0.33
N GLU A 104 3.69 -23.16 -0.80
CA GLU A 104 4.84 -22.44 -1.33
C GLU A 104 5.36 -21.42 -0.32
N ARG A 105 6.69 -21.20 -0.31
CA ARG A 105 7.25 -19.98 0.21
C ARG A 105 7.05 -18.87 -0.83
N VAL A 106 6.56 -17.72 -0.38
CA VAL A 106 6.05 -16.68 -1.27
C VAL A 106 6.99 -15.47 -1.33
N ARG A 107 6.88 -14.71 -2.44
CA ARG A 107 7.45 -13.38 -2.58
C ARG A 107 6.35 -12.38 -2.30
N LEU A 108 6.59 -11.53 -1.29
CA LEU A 108 5.64 -10.49 -0.87
C LEU A 108 6.24 -9.12 -1.15
N GLY A 109 5.43 -8.24 -1.71
CA GLY A 109 5.75 -6.83 -1.80
C GLY A 109 4.58 -6.00 -1.29
N GLY A 110 4.87 -4.78 -0.85
CA GLY A 110 3.83 -3.86 -0.44
C GLY A 110 4.31 -2.42 -0.47
N HIS A 111 3.38 -1.51 -0.68
CA HIS A 111 3.62 -0.08 -0.63
C HIS A 111 2.99 0.51 0.64
N SER A 112 3.72 1.36 1.38
CA SER A 112 3.18 2.13 2.51
C SER A 112 2.45 1.22 3.54
N LEU A 113 1.12 1.32 3.71
CA LEU A 113 0.32 0.42 4.53
C LEU A 113 0.56 -1.04 4.14
N GLY A 114 0.51 -1.36 2.85
CA GLY A 114 0.76 -2.72 2.34
C GLY A 114 2.15 -3.23 2.70
N ALA A 115 3.17 -2.36 2.71
CA ALA A 115 4.52 -2.72 3.18
C ALA A 115 4.51 -3.10 4.66
N ASN A 116 3.82 -2.31 5.50
CA ASN A 116 3.69 -2.62 6.92
C ASN A 116 2.95 -3.95 7.16
N VAL A 117 1.94 -4.27 6.35
CA VAL A 117 1.20 -5.54 6.42
C VAL A 117 2.12 -6.72 6.07
N VAL A 118 2.84 -6.66 4.93
CA VAL A 118 3.71 -7.77 4.52
C VAL A 118 4.91 -7.95 5.46
N MET A 119 5.45 -6.86 6.01
CA MET A 119 6.51 -6.89 7.03
C MET A 119 6.03 -7.58 8.31
N HIS A 120 4.83 -7.22 8.78
CA HIS A 120 4.24 -7.83 9.96
C HIS A 120 3.97 -9.32 9.73
N TYR A 121 3.36 -9.65 8.59
CA TYR A 121 3.11 -11.05 8.21
C TYR A 121 4.40 -11.88 8.17
N ALA A 122 5.45 -11.35 7.54
CA ALA A 122 6.72 -12.05 7.43
C ALA A 122 7.40 -12.35 8.77
N GLY A 123 7.17 -11.51 9.80
CA GLY A 123 7.66 -11.80 11.15
C GLY A 123 6.80 -12.82 11.92
N VAL A 124 5.48 -12.83 11.68
CA VAL A 124 4.55 -13.77 12.31
C VAL A 124 4.59 -15.16 11.64
N ARG A 125 4.70 -15.21 10.32
CA ARG A 125 4.75 -16.44 9.50
C ARG A 125 6.10 -16.57 8.79
N ALA A 126 7.20 -16.48 9.54
CA ALA A 126 8.55 -16.34 9.01
C ALA A 126 8.96 -17.45 8.02
N ASP A 127 8.44 -18.66 8.17
CA ASP A 127 8.75 -19.79 7.29
C ASP A 127 7.97 -19.76 5.96
N ARG A 128 6.94 -18.90 5.87
CA ARG A 128 6.10 -18.77 4.67
C ARG A 128 6.66 -17.80 3.64
N VAL A 129 7.58 -16.91 4.03
CA VAL A 129 8.07 -15.83 3.17
C VAL A 129 9.52 -16.12 2.76
N ASP A 130 9.77 -16.09 1.46
CA ASP A 130 11.11 -16.23 0.87
C ASP A 130 11.75 -14.87 0.65
N THR A 131 11.02 -13.98 0.02
CA THR A 131 11.49 -12.65 -0.35
C THR A 131 10.44 -11.60 0.06
N LEU A 132 10.91 -10.52 0.66
CA LEU A 132 10.10 -9.42 1.15
C LEU A 132 10.57 -8.11 0.54
N ILE A 133 9.63 -7.32 0.01
CA ILE A 133 9.88 -6.04 -0.64
C ILE A 133 8.99 -4.99 0.00
N ALA A 134 9.58 -4.00 0.65
CA ALA A 134 8.85 -2.88 1.25
C ALA A 134 9.12 -1.60 0.47
N LEU A 135 8.09 -1.06 -0.17
CA LEU A 135 8.13 0.18 -0.93
C LEU A 135 7.66 1.32 -0.02
N ASP A 136 8.58 2.16 0.38
CA ASP A 136 8.37 3.38 1.18
C ASP A 136 7.44 3.19 2.40
N GLY A 137 7.61 2.07 3.10
CA GLY A 137 6.83 1.69 4.27
C GLY A 137 7.73 1.15 5.37
N PHE A 138 7.91 1.93 6.43
CA PHE A 138 8.89 1.70 7.49
C PHE A 138 8.26 1.71 8.89
N GLY A 139 6.98 1.36 9.00
CA GLY A 139 6.18 1.56 10.20
C GLY A 139 5.63 2.98 10.29
N VAL A 140 5.12 3.33 11.46
CA VAL A 140 4.65 4.69 11.78
C VAL A 140 5.38 5.19 13.03
N PRO A 141 5.33 6.49 13.39
CA PRO A 141 5.93 7.01 14.61
C PRO A 141 5.40 6.29 15.85
N ALA A 142 6.28 6.08 16.85
CA ALA A 142 5.87 5.57 18.15
C ALA A 142 4.89 6.55 18.80
N GLU A 143 3.89 6.01 19.50
CA GLU A 143 2.97 6.81 20.28
C GLU A 143 3.13 6.52 21.76
N SER A 144 3.05 7.59 22.57
CA SER A 144 3.06 7.47 24.02
C SER A 144 1.77 6.81 24.54
N PRO A 145 1.86 5.88 25.52
CA PRO A 145 0.69 5.28 26.15
C PRO A 145 -0.29 6.30 26.75
N GLU A 146 0.18 7.47 27.18
CA GLU A 146 -0.63 8.54 27.75
C GLU A 146 -1.65 9.12 26.74
N ARG A 147 -1.43 8.90 25.44
CA ARG A 147 -2.38 9.29 24.38
C ARG A 147 -3.59 8.36 24.25
N ALA A 148 -3.59 7.20 24.91
CA ALA A 148 -4.65 6.21 24.73
C ALA A 148 -6.05 6.75 25.10
N PRO A 149 -6.28 7.48 26.22
CA PRO A 149 -7.57 8.03 26.55
C PRO A 149 -8.13 8.98 25.48
N ASP A 150 -7.29 9.89 24.96
CA ASP A 150 -7.67 10.88 23.94
C ASP A 150 -7.98 10.20 22.60
N LYS A 151 -7.21 9.15 22.24
CA LYS A 151 -7.48 8.38 21.02
C LYS A 151 -8.80 7.64 21.09
N PHE A 152 -9.13 7.04 22.24
CA PHE A 152 -10.45 6.42 22.44
C PHE A 152 -11.58 7.44 22.41
N ALA A 153 -11.41 8.59 23.05
CA ALA A 153 -12.41 9.66 23.02
C ALA A 153 -12.67 10.13 21.58
N ALA A 154 -11.62 10.45 20.84
CA ALA A 154 -11.73 10.87 19.44
C ALA A 154 -12.38 9.80 18.54
N TRP A 155 -12.09 8.52 18.77
CA TRP A 155 -12.71 7.42 18.03
C TRP A 155 -14.22 7.32 18.36
N LEU A 156 -14.62 7.41 19.64
CA LEU A 156 -16.01 7.38 20.06
C LEU A 156 -16.80 8.56 19.47
N GLU A 157 -16.23 9.77 19.48
CA GLU A 157 -16.82 10.95 18.86
C GLU A 157 -17.02 10.77 17.35
N ALA A 158 -16.02 10.24 16.64
CA ALA A 158 -16.09 10.01 15.21
C ALA A 158 -17.08 8.88 14.82
N LEU A 159 -17.46 7.98 15.73
CA LEU A 159 -18.53 7.02 15.48
C LEU A 159 -19.92 7.64 15.48
N VAL A 160 -20.12 8.76 16.20
CA VAL A 160 -21.39 9.51 16.22
C VAL A 160 -21.59 10.27 14.91
N ASP A 161 -20.52 10.85 14.38
CA ASP A 161 -20.51 11.57 13.08
C ASP A 161 -19.37 11.01 12.20
N PRO A 162 -19.61 9.86 11.55
CA PRO A 162 -18.56 9.18 10.80
C PRO A 162 -18.15 9.96 9.55
N PRO A 163 -16.87 9.89 9.17
CA PRO A 163 -16.36 10.56 7.99
C PRO A 163 -17.11 10.15 6.72
N SER A 164 -17.26 11.10 5.82
CA SER A 164 -17.84 10.90 4.49
C SER A 164 -16.96 11.51 3.41
N PHE A 165 -17.18 11.10 2.15
CA PHE A 165 -16.56 11.71 0.98
C PHE A 165 -17.62 12.43 0.16
N ALA A 166 -17.35 13.68 -0.19
CA ALA A 166 -18.13 14.38 -1.19
C ALA A 166 -17.97 13.67 -2.56
N PRO A 167 -19.05 13.60 -3.35
CA PRO A 167 -18.96 13.11 -4.72
C PRO A 167 -18.15 14.07 -5.59
N TYR A 168 -17.67 13.56 -6.72
CA TYR A 168 -17.03 14.32 -7.79
C TYR A 168 -17.98 14.43 -8.98
N ASP A 169 -17.83 15.50 -9.75
CA ASP A 169 -18.64 15.71 -10.96
C ASP A 169 -18.22 14.75 -12.09
N SER A 170 -16.94 14.37 -12.11
CA SER A 170 -16.39 13.52 -13.17
C SER A 170 -15.14 12.74 -12.74
N PHE A 171 -14.70 11.79 -13.56
CA PHE A 171 -13.41 11.10 -13.39
C PHE A 171 -12.22 12.04 -13.60
N GLU A 172 -12.35 13.07 -14.42
CA GLU A 172 -11.33 14.10 -14.64
C GLU A 172 -11.11 14.90 -13.34
N ALA A 173 -12.18 15.20 -12.58
CA ALA A 173 -12.07 15.84 -11.28
C ALA A 173 -11.33 14.94 -10.26
N VAL A 174 -11.56 13.62 -10.29
CA VAL A 174 -10.78 12.65 -9.50
C VAL A 174 -9.32 12.65 -9.94
N ALA A 175 -9.05 12.59 -11.25
CA ALA A 175 -7.68 12.63 -11.79
C ALA A 175 -6.94 13.92 -11.39
N ALA A 176 -7.60 15.07 -11.45
CA ALA A 176 -7.05 16.35 -10.99
C ALA A 176 -6.71 16.32 -9.49
N ARG A 177 -7.57 15.68 -8.67
CA ARG A 177 -7.30 15.50 -7.24
C ARG A 177 -6.09 14.60 -7.00
N LEU A 178 -5.95 13.50 -7.75
CA LEU A 178 -4.80 12.60 -7.65
C LEU A 178 -3.50 13.35 -7.97
N ARG A 179 -3.48 14.15 -9.06
CA ARG A 179 -2.33 14.96 -9.44
C ARG A 179 -2.01 16.09 -8.46
N LYS A 180 -3.00 16.59 -7.75
CA LYS A 180 -2.77 17.56 -6.64
C LYS A 180 -2.05 16.91 -5.46
N ASN A 181 -2.33 15.63 -5.19
CA ASN A 181 -1.70 14.88 -4.10
C ASN A 181 -0.30 14.36 -4.49
N ASP A 182 -0.14 14.01 -5.77
CA ASP A 182 1.11 13.56 -6.36
C ASP A 182 1.39 14.38 -7.63
N THR A 183 2.25 15.38 -7.50
CA THR A 183 2.57 16.33 -8.59
C THR A 183 3.42 15.71 -9.70
N ARG A 184 4.00 14.51 -9.47
CA ARG A 184 4.77 13.75 -10.46
C ARG A 184 3.88 12.85 -11.32
N LEU A 185 2.64 12.62 -10.89
CA LEU A 185 1.71 11.76 -11.60
C LEU A 185 1.31 12.38 -12.94
N THR A 186 1.63 11.69 -14.04
CA THR A 186 1.31 12.16 -15.39
C THR A 186 -0.20 12.14 -15.65
N PRO A 187 -0.72 13.00 -16.56
CA PRO A 187 -2.16 13.10 -16.80
C PRO A 187 -2.81 11.78 -17.24
N ASP A 188 -2.15 10.99 -18.09
CA ASP A 188 -2.62 9.69 -18.56
C ASP A 188 -2.69 8.65 -17.43
N LYS A 189 -1.68 8.58 -16.57
CA LYS A 189 -1.70 7.73 -15.37
C LYS A 189 -2.80 8.16 -14.39
N ALA A 190 -2.99 9.46 -14.19
CA ALA A 190 -4.06 9.98 -13.33
C ALA A 190 -5.44 9.61 -13.88
N ALA A 191 -5.66 9.75 -15.19
CA ALA A 191 -6.91 9.35 -15.86
C ALA A 191 -7.17 7.83 -15.74
N PHE A 192 -6.12 7.00 -15.84
CA PHE A 192 -6.20 5.56 -15.59
C PHE A 192 -6.60 5.26 -14.13
N LEU A 193 -5.87 5.81 -13.16
CA LEU A 193 -6.14 5.57 -11.74
C LEU A 193 -7.51 6.06 -11.31
N ALA A 194 -7.98 7.20 -11.81
CA ALA A 194 -9.29 7.75 -11.46
C ALA A 194 -10.42 6.75 -11.73
N ARG A 195 -10.33 5.96 -12.81
CA ARG A 195 -11.30 4.92 -13.18
C ARG A 195 -11.22 3.66 -12.29
N HIS A 196 -10.18 3.52 -11.48
CA HIS A 196 -10.03 2.44 -10.50
C HIS A 196 -10.30 2.91 -9.06
N TRP A 197 -10.08 4.21 -8.79
CA TRP A 197 -10.32 4.82 -7.47
C TRP A 197 -11.76 5.25 -7.25
N ALA A 198 -12.53 5.39 -8.32
CA ALA A 198 -13.90 5.87 -8.27
C ALA A 198 -14.80 5.08 -9.20
N ALA A 199 -16.09 5.13 -8.92
CA ALA A 199 -17.14 4.56 -9.74
C ALA A 199 -18.27 5.57 -9.91
N ARG A 200 -18.98 5.46 -11.07
CA ARG A 200 -20.21 6.21 -11.28
C ARG A 200 -21.35 5.53 -10.53
N SER A 201 -22.04 6.27 -9.69
CA SER A 201 -23.25 5.83 -8.99
C SER A 201 -24.51 6.06 -9.83
N ASP A 202 -25.63 5.45 -9.42
CA ASP A 202 -26.91 5.48 -10.17
C ASP A 202 -27.46 6.91 -10.35
N ASP A 203 -27.12 7.83 -9.46
CA ASP A 203 -27.45 9.27 -9.55
C ASP A 203 -26.54 10.04 -10.53
N GLY A 204 -25.61 9.36 -11.20
CA GLY A 204 -24.68 9.93 -12.16
C GLY A 204 -23.42 10.55 -11.56
N ALA A 205 -23.33 10.72 -10.24
CA ALA A 205 -22.16 11.26 -9.57
C ALA A 205 -21.00 10.23 -9.59
N VAL A 206 -19.76 10.72 -9.50
CA VAL A 206 -18.56 9.90 -9.39
C VAL A 206 -18.13 9.87 -7.91
N ARG A 207 -18.08 8.69 -7.31
CA ARG A 207 -17.72 8.50 -5.90
C ARG A 207 -16.49 7.64 -5.76
N LEU A 208 -15.65 7.97 -4.77
CA LEU A 208 -14.52 7.11 -4.41
C LEU A 208 -15.04 5.73 -3.98
N THR A 209 -14.34 4.69 -4.38
CA THR A 209 -14.65 3.31 -4.02
C THR A 209 -14.07 2.90 -2.67
N SER A 210 -13.20 3.73 -2.08
CA SER A 210 -12.72 3.53 -0.72
C SER A 210 -13.78 3.91 0.31
N ASP A 211 -13.97 3.07 1.32
CA ASP A 211 -14.88 3.37 2.44
C ASP A 211 -14.33 4.55 3.26
N PRO A 212 -15.11 5.62 3.47
CA PRO A 212 -14.66 6.75 4.29
C PRO A 212 -14.35 6.37 5.75
N ARG A 213 -14.85 5.25 6.27
CA ARG A 213 -14.49 4.73 7.61
C ARG A 213 -13.01 4.45 7.79
N HIS A 214 -12.23 4.33 6.72
CA HIS A 214 -10.76 4.32 6.80
C HIS A 214 -10.16 5.60 7.39
N LYS A 215 -10.92 6.69 7.48
CA LYS A 215 -10.53 7.94 8.14
C LYS A 215 -10.91 8.03 9.62
N LEU A 216 -11.59 7.02 10.16
CA LEU A 216 -11.85 6.97 11.59
C LEU A 216 -10.51 7.00 12.35
N PRO A 217 -10.39 7.79 13.42
CA PRO A 217 -9.22 7.77 14.28
C PRO A 217 -8.99 6.35 14.80
N PHE A 218 -7.74 5.89 14.78
CA PHE A 218 -7.44 4.56 15.31
C PHE A 218 -7.35 4.64 16.85
N PRO A 219 -8.15 3.89 17.63
CA PRO A 219 -8.25 4.06 19.08
C PRO A 219 -7.03 3.50 19.82
N VAL A 220 -6.26 2.61 19.20
CA VAL A 220 -5.12 1.96 19.83
C VAL A 220 -3.84 2.75 19.54
N VAL A 221 -3.02 2.97 20.56
CA VAL A 221 -1.69 3.59 20.37
C VAL A 221 -0.76 2.64 19.60
N TYR A 222 0.07 3.22 18.74
CA TYR A 222 1.03 2.42 17.98
C TYR A 222 2.25 2.10 18.84
N ARG A 223 2.46 0.82 19.11
CA ARG A 223 3.56 0.31 19.94
C ARG A 223 4.69 -0.19 19.05
N LEU A 224 5.67 0.68 18.83
CA LEU A 224 6.79 0.40 17.93
C LEU A 224 7.64 -0.79 18.42
N GLU A 225 7.76 -0.97 19.72
CA GLU A 225 8.53 -2.09 20.31
C GLU A 225 7.90 -3.45 19.97
N GLU A 226 6.57 -3.55 19.93
CA GLU A 226 5.85 -4.76 19.51
C GLU A 226 6.12 -5.04 18.03
N VAL A 227 6.12 -4.00 17.18
CA VAL A 227 6.44 -4.12 15.75
C VAL A 227 7.89 -4.59 15.56
N PHE A 228 8.84 -4.03 16.31
CA PHE A 228 10.24 -4.47 16.26
C PHE A 228 10.40 -5.93 16.73
N ALA A 229 9.63 -6.35 17.75
CA ALA A 229 9.63 -7.75 18.18
C ALA A 229 9.19 -8.72 17.08
N VAL A 230 8.19 -8.30 16.26
CA VAL A 230 7.77 -9.04 15.08
C VAL A 230 8.84 -9.02 13.98
N TRP A 231 9.40 -7.84 13.67
CA TRP A 231 10.38 -7.70 12.59
C TRP A 231 11.67 -8.48 12.83
N ARG A 232 12.14 -8.56 14.09
CA ARG A 232 13.32 -9.37 14.45
C ARG A 232 13.16 -10.87 14.14
N ARG A 233 11.94 -11.35 13.92
CA ARG A 233 11.65 -12.74 13.54
C ARG A 233 11.63 -12.98 12.05
N ILE A 234 11.74 -11.95 11.22
CA ILE A 234 11.76 -12.07 9.75
C ILE A 234 12.97 -12.90 9.34
N LYS A 235 12.72 -13.97 8.57
CA LYS A 235 13.74 -14.84 7.98
C LYS A 235 13.90 -14.59 6.48
N ALA A 236 12.95 -13.90 5.88
CA ALA A 236 12.95 -13.60 4.46
C ALA A 236 14.10 -12.67 4.09
N ARG A 237 14.66 -12.85 2.89
CA ARG A 237 15.51 -11.82 2.29
C ARG A 237 14.67 -10.57 2.11
N THR A 238 15.11 -9.46 2.69
CA THR A 238 14.30 -8.24 2.77
C THR A 238 14.96 -7.10 2.01
N LEU A 239 14.21 -6.51 1.07
CA LEU A 239 14.55 -5.29 0.35
C LEU A 239 13.63 -4.15 0.82
N TRP A 240 14.21 -3.10 1.38
CA TRP A 240 13.54 -1.83 1.58
C TRP A 240 13.90 -0.88 0.46
N ILE A 241 12.90 -0.25 -0.15
CA ILE A 241 13.07 0.77 -1.18
C ILE A 241 12.47 2.07 -0.64
N ALA A 242 13.34 3.06 -0.44
CA ALA A 242 12.96 4.41 -0.05
C ALA A 242 12.93 5.33 -1.29
N ALA A 243 12.02 6.27 -1.32
CA ALA A 243 12.04 7.34 -2.30
C ALA A 243 12.82 8.55 -1.76
N GLU A 244 13.64 9.16 -2.60
CA GLU A 244 14.52 10.27 -2.20
C GLU A 244 13.74 11.47 -1.66
N ASP A 245 12.62 11.81 -2.32
CA ASP A 245 11.77 12.95 -1.97
C ASP A 245 10.53 12.55 -1.15
N SER A 246 10.55 11.38 -0.53
CA SER A 246 9.43 10.94 0.31
C SER A 246 9.36 11.76 1.61
N PRO A 247 8.15 12.20 2.02
CA PRO A 247 7.97 12.83 3.33
C PRO A 247 7.98 11.81 4.49
N ILE A 248 7.95 10.51 4.21
CA ILE A 248 7.80 9.46 5.23
C ILE A 248 9.01 9.44 6.19
N PRO A 249 10.27 9.45 5.72
CA PRO A 249 11.40 9.45 6.65
C PRO A 249 11.35 10.62 7.64
N ALA A 250 11.11 11.84 7.15
CA ALA A 250 10.98 13.02 8.00
C ALA A 250 9.77 12.95 8.96
N TRP A 251 8.69 12.30 8.55
CA TRP A 251 7.53 12.06 9.42
C TRP A 251 7.85 11.06 10.54
N LEU A 252 8.65 10.02 10.27
CA LEU A 252 9.08 9.05 11.25
C LEU A 252 10.02 9.66 12.31
N ASP A 253 10.83 10.64 11.92
CA ASP A 253 11.83 11.30 12.77
C ASP A 253 11.26 12.50 13.54
N ARG A 254 9.95 12.77 13.46
CA ARG A 254 9.30 13.83 14.25
C ARG A 254 9.32 13.48 15.73
N HIS A 255 10.34 13.97 16.43
CA HIS A 255 10.32 14.10 17.87
C HIS A 255 9.59 15.40 18.24
N PRO A 256 8.77 15.42 19.31
CA PRO A 256 8.08 16.63 19.77
C PRO A 256 9.03 17.79 20.12
N GLU A 257 10.33 17.52 20.32
CA GLU A 257 11.33 18.46 20.82
C GLU A 257 12.66 18.42 20.03
N GLY A 258 12.72 17.88 18.80
CA GLY A 258 13.99 17.60 18.12
C GLY A 258 14.31 18.44 16.90
N GLU A 259 15.59 18.77 16.74
CA GLU A 259 16.17 19.31 15.50
C GLU A 259 15.99 18.30 14.35
N ALA A 260 15.78 18.78 13.14
CA ALA A 260 15.70 17.94 11.94
C ALA A 260 17.02 17.16 11.77
N ALA A 261 16.93 15.84 11.64
CA ALA A 261 18.10 15.01 11.38
C ALA A 261 18.82 15.45 10.10
N THR A 262 20.15 15.51 10.13
CA THR A 262 20.97 15.84 8.95
C THR A 262 20.96 14.73 7.88
N ASP A 263 20.67 13.48 8.27
CA ASP A 263 20.43 12.34 7.38
C ASP A 263 18.93 12.07 7.32
N SER A 264 18.31 12.35 6.18
CA SER A 264 16.87 12.14 5.96
C SER A 264 16.41 10.67 6.14
N LEU A 265 17.33 9.70 6.08
CA LEU A 265 17.04 8.26 6.26
C LEU A 265 17.55 7.71 7.60
N ALA A 266 17.97 8.55 8.55
CA ALA A 266 18.50 8.09 9.85
C ALA A 266 17.50 7.21 10.59
N GLY A 267 16.25 7.66 10.72
CA GLY A 267 15.19 6.89 11.37
C GLY A 267 14.85 5.59 10.64
N VAL A 268 14.90 5.59 9.29
CA VAL A 268 14.71 4.38 8.49
C VAL A 268 15.84 3.39 8.75
N ARG A 269 17.10 3.84 8.76
CA ARG A 269 18.27 2.96 9.06
C ARG A 269 18.21 2.41 10.48
N GLN A 270 17.80 3.22 11.46
CA GLN A 270 17.60 2.77 12.83
C GLN A 270 16.54 1.66 12.93
N ARG A 271 15.40 1.83 12.25
CA ARG A 271 14.34 0.81 12.21
C ARG A 271 14.80 -0.46 11.51
N MET A 272 15.60 -0.33 10.44
CA MET A 272 16.15 -1.45 9.67
C MET A 272 17.04 -2.37 10.53
N THR A 273 17.67 -1.89 11.59
CA THR A 273 18.45 -2.74 12.53
C THR A 273 17.61 -3.84 13.18
N ASN A 274 16.28 -3.71 13.16
CA ASN A 274 15.36 -4.72 13.67
C ASN A 274 14.92 -5.73 12.59
N VAL A 275 15.44 -5.63 11.36
CA VAL A 275 15.12 -6.56 10.26
C VAL A 275 16.41 -7.26 9.83
N PRO A 276 16.60 -8.54 10.20
CA PRO A 276 17.86 -9.26 9.93
C PRO A 276 18.18 -9.29 8.42
N GLY A 277 19.37 -8.84 8.06
CA GLY A 277 19.87 -8.92 6.68
C GLY A 277 19.12 -8.04 5.66
N ALA A 278 18.39 -7.03 6.10
CA ALA A 278 17.70 -6.13 5.20
C ALA A 278 18.66 -5.29 4.36
N THR A 279 18.30 -5.07 3.10
CA THR A 279 18.99 -4.18 2.16
C THR A 279 18.14 -2.94 1.94
N LEU A 280 18.75 -1.75 1.95
CA LEU A 280 18.09 -0.48 1.62
C LEU A 280 18.58 0.02 0.26
N VAL A 281 17.64 0.37 -0.61
CA VAL A 281 17.88 1.03 -1.89
C VAL A 281 17.07 2.32 -1.91
N THR A 282 17.68 3.41 -2.39
CA THR A 282 16.99 4.69 -2.58
C THR A 282 16.72 4.92 -4.07
N ILE A 283 15.51 5.33 -4.41
CA ILE A 283 15.11 5.69 -5.78
C ILE A 283 15.14 7.22 -5.89
N PRO A 284 16.00 7.77 -6.77
CA PRO A 284 16.06 9.21 -7.02
C PRO A 284 14.81 9.69 -7.78
N ASP A 285 14.54 11.01 -7.70
CA ASP A 285 13.43 11.68 -8.39
C ASP A 285 12.06 11.02 -8.13
N ALA A 286 11.84 10.50 -6.94
CA ALA A 286 10.62 9.81 -6.55
C ALA A 286 10.11 10.31 -5.20
N GLY A 287 8.80 10.51 -5.12
CA GLY A 287 8.06 10.74 -3.88
C GLY A 287 7.52 9.45 -3.28
N HIS A 288 6.57 9.59 -2.34
CA HIS A 288 5.95 8.44 -1.66
C HIS A 288 5.36 7.40 -2.62
N MET A 289 4.86 7.84 -3.79
CA MET A 289 4.30 6.95 -4.82
C MET A 289 5.38 6.48 -5.82
N LEU A 290 6.54 6.06 -5.34
CA LEU A 290 7.72 5.74 -6.15
C LEU A 290 7.45 4.75 -7.29
N HIS A 291 6.50 3.86 -7.15
CA HIS A 291 6.08 2.90 -8.17
C HIS A 291 5.21 3.53 -9.28
N HIS A 292 4.72 4.78 -9.06
CA HIS A 292 4.13 5.63 -10.09
C HIS A 292 5.17 6.52 -10.75
N ASP A 293 6.07 7.10 -9.93
CA ASP A 293 7.03 8.10 -10.36
C ASP A 293 8.16 7.47 -11.19
N GLN A 294 8.76 6.41 -10.64
CA GLN A 294 9.94 5.74 -11.20
C GLN A 294 9.74 4.22 -11.35
N PRO A 295 8.67 3.74 -12.04
CA PRO A 295 8.34 2.33 -12.08
C PRO A 295 9.48 1.46 -12.63
N GLN A 296 10.26 1.97 -13.61
CA GLN A 296 11.39 1.24 -14.18
C GLN A 296 12.55 1.10 -13.20
N ALA A 297 12.84 2.12 -12.39
CA ALA A 297 13.89 2.05 -11.37
C ALA A 297 13.49 1.08 -10.25
N VAL A 298 12.24 1.14 -9.81
CA VAL A 298 11.68 0.20 -8.82
C VAL A 298 11.71 -1.24 -9.35
N ALA A 299 11.28 -1.47 -10.60
CA ALA A 299 11.33 -2.79 -11.23
C ALA A 299 12.76 -3.35 -11.27
N ARG A 300 13.74 -2.56 -11.72
CA ARG A 300 15.16 -2.97 -11.73
C ARG A 300 15.67 -3.34 -10.34
N ALA A 301 15.33 -2.55 -9.31
CA ALA A 301 15.75 -2.83 -7.93
C ALA A 301 15.16 -4.17 -7.43
N ILE A 302 13.87 -4.40 -7.70
CA ILE A 302 13.18 -5.64 -7.36
C ILE A 302 13.81 -6.83 -8.10
N GLU A 303 14.00 -6.74 -9.42
CA GLU A 303 14.52 -7.84 -10.24
C GLU A 303 15.98 -8.16 -9.93
N ALA A 304 16.79 -7.16 -9.58
CA ALA A 304 18.16 -7.38 -9.14
C ALA A 304 18.21 -8.11 -7.79
N PHE A 305 17.23 -7.91 -6.94
CA PHE A 305 17.14 -8.53 -5.61
C PHE A 305 16.53 -9.94 -5.67
N ILE A 306 15.50 -10.16 -6.47
CA ILE A 306 14.88 -11.48 -6.68
C ILE A 306 15.74 -12.26 -7.69
N ARG A 307 16.69 -13.03 -7.20
CA ARG A 307 17.53 -13.90 -8.05
C ARG A 307 16.94 -15.29 -8.12
#